data_4fb071ad75d478041cc020b9b2918bab
#
_entry.id   4fb071ad75d478041cc020b9b2918bab
#
_cell.length_a   1.000
_cell.length_b   1.000
_cell.length_c   1.000
_cell.angle_alpha   90.00
_cell.angle_beta   90.00
_cell.angle_gamma   90.00
#
_symmetry.space_group_name_H-M   'P 1'
#
loop_
_entity.id
_entity.type
_entity.pdbx_description
1 polymer ?
#
loop_
_entity_poly.entity_id
_entity_poly.type
_entity_poly.pdbx_seq_one_letter_code
_entity_poly.pdbx_strand_id
1 'polypeptide(L)'
;LSVFEQLVDLMGGITFDVPVDMHYSDPTQGLNIDLQAGKQHSNGEQAMQVARFRSGYATADLGRIEVQRSLVSAALRQWVSPKGALHLSKAVKLVLEHTNTNLTKANLLWLAESFLLCGRSEISSTTLPGYAANFTSGSYYVLDAGGVADIVNRYLNPYEKEVQAAELYIRNG
;
A
#
# COMPACT_ATOMS: atom_id res chain seq x y z
N LEU A 1 -3.27 -7.59 9.84
CA LEU A 1 -4.00 -6.32 9.85
C LEU A 1 -3.59 -5.47 11.06
N SER A 2 -3.47 -6.04 12.23
CA SER A 2 -3.09 -5.33 13.46
C SER A 2 -1.73 -4.60 13.41
N VAL A 3 -0.78 -5.07 12.60
CA VAL A 3 0.54 -4.39 12.45
C VAL A 3 0.40 -3.02 11.82
N PHE A 4 -0.41 -2.88 10.77
CA PHE A 4 -0.63 -1.60 10.12
C PHE A 4 -1.27 -0.59 11.08
N GLU A 5 -2.31 -1.02 11.82
CA GLU A 5 -2.94 -0.19 12.85
C GLU A 5 -1.94 0.30 13.88
N GLN A 6 -1.14 -0.62 14.44
CA GLN A 6 -0.14 -0.29 15.45
C GLN A 6 0.98 0.62 14.91
N LEU A 7 1.38 0.45 13.65
CA LEU A 7 2.36 1.34 13.01
C LEU A 7 1.80 2.75 12.80
N VAL A 8 0.52 2.88 12.44
CA VAL A 8 -0.15 4.18 12.33
C VAL A 8 -0.26 4.83 13.70
N ASP A 9 -0.69 4.10 14.73
CA ASP A 9 -0.82 4.62 16.09
C ASP A 9 0.53 5.00 16.71
N LEU A 10 1.60 4.24 16.42
CA LEU A 10 2.95 4.56 16.86
C LEU A 10 3.43 5.92 16.34
N MET A 11 2.96 6.32 15.16
CA MET A 11 3.20 7.64 14.59
C MET A 11 2.23 8.71 15.10
N GLY A 12 1.26 8.32 15.92
CA GLY A 12 0.20 9.21 16.43
C GLY A 12 -0.89 9.49 15.40
N GLY A 13 -1.18 8.52 14.55
CA GLY A 13 -2.18 8.64 13.49
C GLY A 13 -1.60 9.05 12.12
N ILE A 14 -2.47 9.14 11.14
CA ILE A 14 -2.15 9.51 9.75
C ILE A 14 -3.11 10.59 9.26
N THR A 15 -2.60 11.57 8.53
CA THR A 15 -3.45 12.52 7.81
C THR A 15 -3.67 12.01 6.39
N PHE A 16 -4.93 11.75 6.08
CA PHE A 16 -5.35 11.17 4.80
C PHE A 16 -6.61 11.88 4.29
N ASP A 17 -6.74 11.97 2.97
CA ASP A 17 -7.93 12.50 2.31
C ASP A 17 -8.85 11.34 1.93
N VAL A 18 -9.93 11.17 2.68
CA VAL A 18 -10.93 10.12 2.46
C VAL A 18 -11.75 10.50 1.22
N PRO A 19 -11.75 9.68 0.16
CA PRO A 19 -12.28 10.12 -1.14
C PRO A 19 -13.81 10.18 -1.21
N VAL A 20 -14.50 9.40 -0.38
CA VAL A 20 -15.97 9.30 -0.35
C VAL A 20 -16.43 9.06 1.09
N ASP A 21 -17.68 9.36 1.38
CA ASP A 21 -18.30 8.93 2.63
C ASP A 21 -18.32 7.40 2.70
N MET A 22 -17.86 6.85 3.81
CA MET A 22 -17.71 5.41 4.02
C MET A 22 -18.62 4.97 5.16
N HIS A 23 -19.79 4.40 4.82
CA HIS A 23 -20.73 3.82 5.78
C HIS A 23 -20.92 2.34 5.45
N TYR A 24 -20.50 1.46 6.36
CA TYR A 24 -20.67 0.02 6.20
C TYR A 24 -20.67 -0.66 7.56
N SER A 25 -21.63 -1.56 7.77
CA SER A 25 -21.72 -2.36 9.00
C SER A 25 -21.86 -3.83 8.65
N ASP A 26 -20.97 -4.64 9.22
CA ASP A 26 -21.04 -6.11 9.18
C ASP A 26 -20.87 -6.66 10.61
N PRO A 27 -21.98 -6.90 11.29
CA PRO A 27 -21.92 -7.45 12.65
C PRO A 27 -21.26 -8.83 12.76
N THR A 28 -21.28 -9.61 11.66
CA THR A 28 -20.70 -10.97 11.64
C THR A 28 -19.17 -10.94 11.70
N GLN A 29 -18.58 -9.88 11.18
CA GLN A 29 -17.13 -9.64 11.22
C GLN A 29 -16.72 -8.63 12.29
N GLY A 30 -17.67 -8.09 13.07
CA GLY A 30 -17.43 -7.00 14.00
C GLY A 30 -16.88 -5.74 13.30
N LEU A 31 -17.24 -5.52 12.03
CA LEU A 31 -16.74 -4.41 11.24
C LEU A 31 -17.80 -3.32 11.17
N ASN A 32 -17.47 -2.15 11.70
CA ASN A 32 -18.25 -0.94 11.54
C ASN A 32 -17.37 0.15 10.97
N ILE A 33 -17.74 0.71 9.82
CA ILE A 33 -17.04 1.80 9.13
C ILE A 33 -18.00 2.99 9.07
N ASP A 34 -17.56 4.10 9.63
CA ASP A 34 -18.29 5.36 9.65
C ASP A 34 -17.31 6.52 9.54
N LEU A 35 -16.97 6.90 8.30
CA LEU A 35 -16.02 7.95 7.99
C LEU A 35 -16.61 8.90 6.95
N GLN A 36 -16.43 10.17 7.14
CA GLN A 36 -16.85 11.21 6.17
C GLN A 36 -15.72 11.44 5.16
N ALA A 37 -16.11 11.86 3.95
CA ALA A 37 -15.17 12.29 2.93
C ALA A 37 -14.40 13.53 3.37
N GLY A 38 -13.18 13.66 2.86
CA GLY A 38 -12.33 14.83 3.09
C GLY A 38 -11.08 14.53 3.92
N LYS A 39 -10.27 15.58 4.05
CA LYS A 39 -8.98 15.49 4.76
C LYS A 39 -9.20 15.42 6.26
N GLN A 40 -8.76 14.33 6.86
CA GLN A 40 -8.88 14.10 8.29
C GLN A 40 -7.64 13.40 8.86
N HIS A 41 -7.48 13.52 10.17
CA HIS A 41 -6.47 12.80 10.93
C HIS A 41 -7.11 11.55 11.52
N SER A 42 -6.60 10.40 11.15
CA SER A 42 -7.14 9.08 11.48
C SER A 42 -6.17 8.30 12.35
N ASN A 43 -6.67 7.60 13.35
CA ASN A 43 -5.90 6.60 14.10
C ASN A 43 -5.76 5.30 13.30
N GLY A 44 -5.08 4.29 13.86
CA GLY A 44 -4.85 3.01 13.19
C GLY A 44 -6.13 2.28 12.81
N GLU A 45 -7.14 2.28 13.69
CA GLU A 45 -8.44 1.68 13.43
C GLU A 45 -9.15 2.34 12.25
N GLN A 46 -9.25 3.67 12.25
CA GLN A 46 -9.85 4.44 11.16
C GLN A 46 -9.11 4.24 9.83
N ALA A 47 -7.77 4.23 9.86
CA ALA A 47 -6.96 3.94 8.68
C ALA A 47 -7.24 2.52 8.14
N MET A 48 -7.47 1.55 9.03
CA MET A 48 -7.84 0.19 8.64
C MET A 48 -9.28 0.13 8.09
N GLN A 49 -10.21 0.92 8.62
CA GLN A 49 -11.56 1.05 8.07
C GLN A 49 -11.49 1.52 6.61
N VAL A 50 -10.69 2.54 6.29
CA VAL A 50 -10.44 3.00 4.91
C VAL A 50 -9.90 1.85 4.04
N ALA A 51 -8.91 1.11 4.53
CA ALA A 51 -8.30 0.01 3.78
C ALA A 51 -9.27 -1.16 3.50
N ARG A 52 -10.24 -1.38 4.40
CA ARG A 52 -11.23 -2.47 4.32
C ARG A 52 -12.50 -2.10 3.56
N PHE A 53 -12.76 -0.82 3.36
CA PHE A 53 -13.96 -0.35 2.67
C PHE A 53 -13.96 -0.80 1.20
N ARG A 54 -15.07 -1.39 0.76
CA ARG A 54 -15.21 -1.96 -0.58
C ARG A 54 -16.37 -1.38 -1.39
N SER A 55 -17.24 -0.61 -0.75
CA SER A 55 -18.47 -0.09 -1.35
C SER A 55 -18.25 1.35 -1.85
N GLY A 56 -19.13 1.81 -2.76
CA GLY A 56 -19.21 3.24 -3.10
C GLY A 56 -18.15 3.79 -4.04
N TYR A 57 -17.21 2.98 -4.53
CA TYR A 57 -16.25 3.45 -5.53
C TYR A 57 -16.81 3.35 -6.95
N ALA A 58 -16.71 4.44 -7.73
CA ALA A 58 -17.21 4.47 -9.12
C ALA A 58 -16.58 3.40 -10.02
N THR A 59 -15.33 3.03 -9.75
CA THR A 59 -14.56 2.01 -10.48
C THR A 59 -14.46 0.68 -9.72
N ALA A 60 -15.37 0.44 -8.77
CA ALA A 60 -15.42 -0.79 -7.96
C ALA A 60 -14.04 -1.18 -7.37
N ASP A 61 -13.49 -2.32 -7.77
CA ASP A 61 -12.27 -2.88 -7.20
C ASP A 61 -11.00 -2.04 -7.49
N LEU A 62 -10.94 -1.39 -8.64
CA LEU A 62 -9.82 -0.50 -9.00
C LEU A 62 -9.79 0.74 -8.11
N GLY A 63 -10.95 1.32 -7.79
CA GLY A 63 -11.04 2.44 -6.85
C GLY A 63 -10.53 2.08 -5.46
N ARG A 64 -10.85 0.87 -4.97
CA ARG A 64 -10.32 0.35 -3.71
C ARG A 64 -8.79 0.24 -3.73
N ILE A 65 -8.21 -0.32 -4.79
CA ILE A 65 -6.75 -0.46 -4.93
C ILE A 65 -6.08 0.91 -4.91
N GLU A 66 -6.65 1.90 -5.58
CA GLU A 66 -6.12 3.26 -5.60
C GLU A 66 -6.16 3.91 -4.22
N VAL A 67 -7.26 3.77 -3.49
CA VAL A 67 -7.39 4.28 -2.11
C VAL A 67 -6.41 3.60 -1.17
N GLN A 68 -6.29 2.28 -1.22
CA GLN A 68 -5.31 1.53 -0.42
C GLN A 68 -3.88 1.97 -0.73
N ARG A 69 -3.53 2.15 -2.00
CA ARG A 69 -2.23 2.65 -2.43
C ARG A 69 -1.95 4.06 -1.89
N SER A 70 -2.93 4.95 -2.00
CA SER A 70 -2.82 6.33 -1.51
C SER A 70 -2.65 6.38 0.01
N LEU A 71 -3.40 5.55 0.74
CA LEU A 71 -3.31 5.40 2.19
C LEU A 71 -1.91 4.93 2.63
N VAL A 72 -1.40 3.87 1.99
CA VAL A 72 -0.05 3.34 2.28
C VAL A 72 1.01 4.39 1.95
N SER A 73 0.90 5.08 0.82
CA SER A 73 1.82 6.15 0.43
C SER A 73 1.81 7.31 1.43
N ALA A 74 0.64 7.70 1.94
CA ALA A 74 0.52 8.73 2.96
C ALA A 74 1.18 8.29 4.28
N ALA A 75 0.98 7.04 4.71
CA ALA A 75 1.64 6.46 5.87
C ALA A 75 3.17 6.48 5.72
N LEU A 76 3.68 5.98 4.60
CA LEU A 76 5.12 5.93 4.32
C LEU A 76 5.75 7.33 4.35
N ARG A 77 5.12 8.31 3.71
CA ARG A 77 5.62 9.71 3.71
C ARG A 77 5.65 10.32 5.11
N GLN A 78 4.73 9.93 5.98
CA GLN A 78 4.72 10.40 7.37
C GLN A 78 5.86 9.77 8.18
N TRP A 79 6.22 8.50 7.87
CA TRP A 79 7.36 7.82 8.49
C TRP A 79 8.69 8.46 8.13
N VAL A 80 8.85 9.06 6.94
CA VAL A 80 10.05 9.85 6.55
C VAL A 80 10.03 11.19 7.29
N SER A 81 10.36 11.16 8.58
CA SER A 81 10.34 12.30 9.48
C SER A 81 11.24 12.04 10.70
N PRO A 82 11.67 13.08 11.42
CA PRO A 82 12.39 12.91 12.70
C PRO A 82 11.63 12.04 13.70
N LYS A 83 10.31 12.14 13.74
CA LYS A 83 9.46 11.30 14.60
C LYS A 83 9.53 9.83 14.19
N GLY A 84 9.49 9.52 12.87
CA GLY A 84 9.68 8.17 12.37
C GLY A 84 11.02 7.58 12.77
N ALA A 85 12.10 8.34 12.65
CA ALA A 85 13.43 7.92 13.09
C ALA A 85 13.47 7.53 14.59
N LEU A 86 12.81 8.31 15.45
CA LEU A 86 12.73 8.01 16.89
C LEU A 86 11.95 6.71 17.18
N HIS A 87 11.01 6.34 16.33
CA HIS A 87 10.17 5.16 16.53
C HIS A 87 10.64 3.92 15.74
N LEU A 88 11.73 4.02 14.99
CA LEU A 88 12.21 2.99 14.08
C LEU A 88 12.39 1.62 14.75
N SER A 89 13.09 1.57 15.87
CA SER A 89 13.33 0.31 16.60
C SER A 89 12.04 -0.37 17.06
N LYS A 90 11.03 0.44 17.46
CA LYS A 90 9.72 -0.07 17.85
C LYS A 90 8.96 -0.60 16.65
N ALA A 91 9.01 0.10 15.51
CA ALA A 91 8.39 -0.33 14.27
C ALA A 91 8.96 -1.66 13.79
N VAL A 92 10.29 -1.80 13.76
CA VAL A 92 10.96 -3.05 13.38
C VAL A 92 10.57 -4.20 14.30
N LYS A 93 10.46 -3.95 15.61
CA LYS A 93 10.00 -4.95 16.58
C LYS A 93 8.56 -5.39 16.26
N LEU A 94 7.64 -4.46 16.03
CA LEU A 94 6.24 -4.75 15.67
C LEU A 94 6.16 -5.60 14.40
N VAL A 95 6.94 -5.27 13.36
CA VAL A 95 6.97 -6.05 12.14
C VAL A 95 7.44 -7.47 12.41
N LEU A 96 8.52 -7.67 13.15
CA LEU A 96 9.05 -9.00 13.48
C LEU A 96 8.10 -9.86 14.31
N GLU A 97 7.37 -9.25 15.23
CA GLU A 97 6.43 -9.96 16.11
C GLU A 97 5.14 -10.41 15.39
N HIS A 98 4.78 -9.73 14.30
CA HIS A 98 3.49 -9.95 13.64
C HIS A 98 3.59 -10.42 12.19
N THR A 99 4.80 -10.59 11.66
CA THR A 99 5.02 -11.08 10.30
C THR A 99 5.93 -12.30 10.29
N ASN A 100 5.65 -13.22 9.38
CA ASN A 100 6.56 -14.33 9.11
C ASN A 100 7.52 -13.90 7.99
N THR A 101 8.78 -13.67 8.34
CA THR A 101 9.82 -13.22 7.40
C THR A 101 11.15 -13.88 7.71
N ASN A 102 11.96 -14.09 6.68
CA ASN A 102 13.35 -14.55 6.80
C ASN A 102 14.35 -13.39 6.98
N LEU A 103 13.88 -12.15 7.02
CA LEU A 103 14.72 -10.98 7.30
C LEU A 103 15.10 -10.94 8.76
N THR A 104 16.38 -10.72 9.02
CA THR A 104 16.87 -10.50 10.38
C THR A 104 16.52 -9.10 10.88
N LYS A 105 16.57 -8.88 12.19
CA LYS A 105 16.41 -7.54 12.78
C LYS A 105 17.40 -6.53 12.16
N ALA A 106 18.64 -6.95 11.90
CA ALA A 106 19.67 -6.09 11.30
C ALA A 106 19.28 -5.70 9.85
N ASN A 107 18.77 -6.65 9.05
CA ASN A 107 18.28 -6.36 7.70
C ASN A 107 17.13 -5.36 7.72
N LEU A 108 16.17 -5.55 8.62
CA LEU A 108 15.02 -4.65 8.73
C LEU A 108 15.42 -3.25 9.21
N LEU A 109 16.35 -3.15 10.16
CA LEU A 109 16.89 -1.85 10.60
C LEU A 109 17.58 -1.15 9.44
N TRP A 110 18.46 -1.84 8.72
CA TRP A 110 19.18 -1.28 7.57
C TRP A 110 18.20 -0.79 6.47
N LEU A 111 17.18 -1.60 6.13
CA LEU A 111 16.15 -1.21 5.17
C LEU A 111 15.39 0.03 5.63
N ALA A 112 15.02 0.07 6.89
CA ALA A 112 14.24 1.16 7.46
C ALA A 112 15.07 2.45 7.60
N GLU A 113 16.34 2.36 7.95
CA GLU A 113 17.27 3.50 7.95
C GLU A 113 17.48 4.03 6.53
N SER A 114 17.70 3.14 5.56
CA SER A 114 17.79 3.50 4.13
C SER A 114 16.52 4.20 3.64
N PHE A 115 15.34 3.71 4.03
CA PHE A 115 14.06 4.34 3.74
C PHE A 115 13.93 5.74 4.35
N LEU A 116 14.40 5.95 5.57
CA LEU A 116 14.38 7.27 6.21
C LEU A 116 15.32 8.29 5.55
N LEU A 117 16.40 7.81 4.94
CA LEU A 117 17.34 8.65 4.17
C LEU A 117 16.77 9.07 2.81
N CYS A 118 15.80 8.31 2.27
CA CYS A 118 15.07 8.73 1.09
C CYS A 118 14.28 10.00 1.39
N GLY A 119 14.26 10.94 0.47
CA GLY A 119 13.37 12.10 0.56
C GLY A 119 11.91 11.71 0.42
N ARG A 120 11.00 12.44 1.06
CA ARG A 120 9.54 12.20 0.90
C ARG A 120 9.08 12.27 -0.56
N SER A 121 9.76 13.07 -1.37
CA SER A 121 9.50 13.23 -2.81
C SER A 121 9.92 12.02 -3.63
N GLU A 122 10.81 11.17 -3.11
CA GLU A 122 11.31 9.97 -3.80
C GLU A 122 10.36 8.77 -3.64
N ILE A 123 9.40 8.86 -2.72
CA ILE A 123 8.38 7.82 -2.55
C ILE A 123 7.34 7.97 -3.66
N SER A 124 7.41 7.09 -4.64
CA SER A 124 6.45 7.00 -5.74
C SER A 124 5.66 5.69 -5.67
N SER A 125 4.48 5.71 -6.23
CA SER A 125 3.60 4.55 -6.31
C SER A 125 2.90 4.55 -7.65
N THR A 126 2.89 3.43 -8.33
CA THR A 126 2.21 3.29 -9.62
C THR A 126 1.38 2.01 -9.68
N THR A 127 0.38 1.99 -10.54
CA THR A 127 -0.38 0.78 -10.87
C THR A 127 0.22 0.18 -12.12
N LEU A 128 0.40 -1.14 -12.14
CA LEU A 128 0.82 -1.84 -13.34
C LEU A 128 -0.24 -1.66 -14.43
N PRO A 129 0.15 -1.29 -15.66
CA PRO A 129 -0.79 -1.07 -16.75
C PRO A 129 -1.47 -2.38 -17.17
N GLY A 130 -2.73 -2.27 -17.52
CA GLY A 130 -3.56 -3.39 -17.93
C GLY A 130 -5.03 -2.97 -18.09
N TYR A 131 -5.90 -3.94 -18.26
CA TYR A 131 -7.33 -3.72 -18.44
C TYR A 131 -8.15 -4.83 -17.79
N ALA A 132 -9.37 -4.49 -17.39
CA ALA A 132 -10.30 -5.47 -16.85
C ALA A 132 -10.86 -6.32 -18.00
N ALA A 133 -10.88 -7.64 -17.82
CA ALA A 133 -11.44 -8.60 -18.78
C ALA A 133 -12.27 -9.66 -18.07
N ASN A 134 -13.35 -10.09 -18.70
CA ASN A 134 -14.20 -11.16 -18.23
C ASN A 134 -13.99 -12.39 -19.11
N PHE A 135 -13.60 -13.49 -18.49
CA PHE A 135 -13.49 -14.80 -19.11
C PHE A 135 -14.53 -15.75 -18.54
N THR A 136 -14.72 -16.91 -19.14
CA THR A 136 -15.61 -17.96 -18.62
C THR A 136 -15.22 -18.42 -17.20
N SER A 137 -13.94 -18.28 -16.83
CA SER A 137 -13.39 -18.63 -15.52
C SER A 137 -13.52 -17.51 -14.47
N GLY A 138 -13.97 -16.30 -14.84
CA GLY A 138 -14.13 -15.17 -13.93
C GLY A 138 -13.64 -13.84 -14.49
N SER A 139 -13.68 -12.82 -13.64
CA SER A 139 -13.18 -11.48 -13.95
C SER A 139 -11.72 -11.34 -13.55
N TYR A 140 -10.89 -10.83 -14.44
CA TYR A 140 -9.46 -10.67 -14.26
C TYR A 140 -9.00 -9.27 -14.66
N TYR A 141 -7.88 -8.85 -14.12
CA TYR A 141 -7.14 -7.70 -14.61
C TYR A 141 -5.95 -8.22 -15.43
N VAL A 142 -6.01 -8.02 -16.74
CA VAL A 142 -4.99 -8.49 -17.68
C VAL A 142 -3.91 -7.43 -17.79
N LEU A 143 -2.67 -7.80 -17.48
CA LEU A 143 -1.54 -6.89 -17.53
C LEU A 143 -1.09 -6.64 -18.97
N ASP A 144 -0.75 -5.40 -19.27
CA ASP A 144 -0.03 -5.03 -20.50
C ASP A 144 1.46 -5.32 -20.31
N ALA A 145 1.96 -6.36 -20.96
CA ALA A 145 3.35 -6.81 -20.81
C ALA A 145 4.37 -5.74 -21.24
N GLY A 146 4.06 -4.94 -22.27
CA GLY A 146 4.92 -3.85 -22.71
C GLY A 146 5.02 -2.75 -21.67
N GLY A 147 3.88 -2.24 -21.21
CA GLY A 147 3.86 -1.22 -20.18
C GLY A 147 4.42 -1.67 -18.84
N VAL A 148 4.27 -2.95 -18.49
CA VAL A 148 4.91 -3.52 -17.30
C VAL A 148 6.43 -3.54 -17.45
N ALA A 149 6.96 -3.94 -18.63
CA ALA A 149 8.40 -3.91 -18.93
C ALA A 149 8.97 -2.50 -18.80
N ASP A 150 8.26 -1.49 -19.29
CA ASP A 150 8.67 -0.08 -19.20
C ASP A 150 8.77 0.36 -17.72
N ILE A 151 7.79 0.01 -16.88
CA ILE A 151 7.83 0.32 -15.44
C ILE A 151 8.99 -0.42 -14.76
N VAL A 152 9.19 -1.69 -15.06
CA VAL A 152 10.29 -2.49 -14.50
C VAL A 152 11.63 -1.86 -14.88
N ASN A 153 11.85 -1.55 -16.14
CA ASN A 153 13.11 -0.94 -16.60
C ASN A 153 13.36 0.44 -15.98
N ARG A 154 12.31 1.23 -15.82
CA ARG A 154 12.43 2.58 -15.29
C ARG A 154 12.70 2.65 -13.78
N TYR A 155 12.11 1.73 -13.00
CA TYR A 155 12.08 1.88 -11.54
C TYR A 155 12.67 0.70 -10.76
N LEU A 156 12.76 -0.48 -11.35
CA LEU A 156 13.09 -1.70 -10.63
C LEU A 156 14.29 -2.45 -11.22
N ASN A 157 14.67 -2.17 -12.45
CA ASN A 157 15.78 -2.85 -13.10
C ASN A 157 17.12 -2.21 -12.67
N PRO A 158 17.95 -2.90 -11.88
CA PRO A 158 19.27 -2.41 -11.47
C PRO A 158 20.37 -2.68 -12.52
N TYR A 159 20.02 -3.33 -13.62
CA TYR A 159 20.96 -3.78 -14.65
C TYR A 159 20.93 -2.85 -15.88
N GLU A 160 22.05 -2.79 -16.61
CA GLU A 160 22.13 -2.04 -17.87
C GLU A 160 21.27 -2.66 -18.98
N LYS A 161 21.08 -4.00 -18.93
CA LYS A 161 20.26 -4.71 -19.91
C LYS A 161 18.79 -4.52 -19.61
N GLU A 162 18.05 -4.01 -20.60
CA GLU A 162 16.59 -3.89 -20.49
C GLU A 162 15.90 -5.25 -20.45
N VAL A 163 14.91 -5.36 -19.56
CA VAL A 163 14.00 -6.50 -19.49
C VAL A 163 12.96 -6.39 -20.60
N GLN A 164 12.85 -7.43 -21.41
CA GLN A 164 11.86 -7.50 -22.48
C GLN A 164 10.52 -8.02 -22.00
N ALA A 165 9.41 -7.56 -22.59
CA ALA A 165 8.07 -8.00 -22.21
C ALA A 165 7.91 -9.54 -22.21
N ALA A 166 8.56 -10.23 -23.14
CA ALA A 166 8.56 -11.70 -23.23
C ALA A 166 9.26 -12.41 -22.05
N GLU A 167 10.13 -11.72 -21.33
CA GLU A 167 10.87 -12.26 -20.17
C GLU A 167 10.04 -12.19 -18.87
N LEU A 168 8.91 -11.46 -18.87
CA LEU A 168 8.10 -11.21 -17.67
C LEU A 168 7.12 -12.34 -17.32
N TYR A 169 7.06 -13.42 -18.05
CA TYR A 169 6.14 -14.56 -17.82
C TYR A 169 4.66 -14.14 -17.59
N ILE A 170 4.23 -13.02 -18.16
CA ILE A 170 2.85 -12.58 -18.10
C ILE A 170 2.03 -13.47 -19.03
N ARG A 171 1.06 -14.20 -18.45
CA ARG A 171 0.13 -15.02 -19.23
C ARG A 171 -0.82 -14.09 -19.97
N ASN A 172 -0.80 -14.14 -21.29
CA ASN A 172 -1.88 -13.60 -22.11
C ASN A 172 -3.08 -14.53 -21.93
N GLY A 173 -4.20 -13.98 -21.47
CA GLY A 173 -5.44 -14.72 -21.26
C GLY A 173 -6.05 -15.31 -22.52
#